data_7156154077f03a5c0dab59123a35ce51
#
_entry.id   7156154077f03a5c0dab59123a35ce51
#
_cell.length_a   1.000
_cell.length_b   1.000
_cell.length_c   1.000
_cell.angle_alpha   90.00
_cell.angle_beta   90.00
_cell.angle_gamma   90.00
#
_symmetry.space_group_name_H-M   'P 1'
#
loop_
_entity.id
_entity.type
_entity.pdbx_description
1 polymer ?
#
loop_
_entity_poly.entity_id
_entity_poly.type
_entity_poly.pdbx_seq_one_letter_code
_entity_poly.pdbx_strand_id
1 'polypeptide(L)'
;MIAGGMVLKVQRTLSDGDGVRDFPEPNGLRNDWNLSLSALCSDDAPRTVRFLTGAVLACGGNVLARRFEPGEAAAIEFEFVRATCVEMYSILIAAGLELSAEAHVHLASLCQCTRETLESTAGDPVRVLLSIRRSGAKAQCESGGACSPPQAA
;
A
#
# COMPACT_ATOMS: atom_id res chain seq x y z
N MET A 1 22.75 20.11 -4.62
CA MET A 1 22.29 20.35 -5.29
C MET A 1 22.12 19.44 -6.24
N ILE A 2 22.69 19.13 -6.71
CA ILE A 2 22.61 18.23 -7.56
C ILE A 2 22.15 17.01 -7.13
N ALA A 3 22.41 16.66 -6.11
CA ALA A 3 21.98 15.44 -5.63
C ALA A 3 20.60 15.20 -5.88
N GLY A 4 19.86 16.05 -5.56
CA GLY A 4 18.50 15.73 -5.66
C GLY A 4 18.18 15.38 -6.97
N GLY A 5 18.79 15.92 -7.82
CA GLY A 5 18.35 15.62 -9.04
C GLY A 5 18.50 14.27 -9.42
N MET A 6 19.51 13.66 -9.16
CA MET A 6 19.64 12.41 -9.56
C MET A 6 18.70 11.53 -9.10
N VAL A 7 18.29 11.72 -8.05
CA VAL A 7 17.38 10.79 -7.55
C VAL A 7 16.28 10.75 -8.43
N LEU A 8 15.80 11.80 -8.84
CA LEU A 8 14.71 11.76 -9.62
C LEU A 8 14.90 11.02 -10.80
N LYS A 9 15.87 11.12 -11.44
CA LYS A 9 15.97 10.40 -12.55
C LYS A 9 15.83 9.03 -12.41
N VAL A 10 16.20 8.57 -11.45
CA VAL A 10 16.07 7.20 -11.26
C VAL A 10 14.74 6.79 -11.52
N GLN A 11 13.85 7.30 -10.96
CA GLN A 11 12.59 6.86 -11.15
C GLN A 11 12.13 7.06 -12.46
N ARG A 12 12.42 8.00 -13.05
CA ARG A 12 11.87 8.16 -14.25
C ARG A 12 12.26 7.13 -15.11
N THR A 13 13.36 6.73 -15.04
CA THR A 13 13.73 5.72 -15.88
C THR A 13 12.87 4.65 -15.95
N LEU A 14 12.51 4.21 -14.98
CA LEU A 14 11.69 3.13 -15.02
C LEU A 14 10.52 3.37 -15.71
N SER A 15 9.97 4.32 -15.48
CA SER A 15 8.74 4.45 -16.04
C SER A 15 8.87 4.39 -17.45
N ASP A 16 9.78 4.87 -17.97
CA ASP A 16 9.75 4.85 -19.26
C ASP A 16 9.89 3.61 -19.82
N GLY A 17 10.36 2.91 -19.34
CA GLY A 17 10.50 1.68 -19.87
C GLY A 17 9.53 1.48 -20.81
N ASP A 18 8.56 1.45 -20.75
CA ASP A 18 7.63 1.11 -21.65
C ASP A 18 6.96 2.14 -22.04
N GLY A 19 7.14 2.87 -21.77
CA GLY A 19 6.64 3.87 -22.09
C GLY A 19 5.53 4.11 -22.64
N VAL A 20 5.46 4.26 -23.07
CA VAL A 20 4.47 4.36 -23.65
C VAL A 20 3.56 5.21 -23.46
N ARG A 21 3.00 5.42 -23.04
CA ARG A 21 1.99 6.05 -22.88
C ARG A 21 2.19 7.27 -22.68
N ASP A 22 2.20 7.89 -22.84
CA ASP A 22 2.44 9.05 -22.67
C ASP A 22 1.44 9.79 -22.11
N PHE A 23 1.14 9.64 -21.01
CA PHE A 23 0.27 10.35 -20.39
C PHE A 23 0.75 11.72 -20.31
N PRO A 24 0.09 12.58 -20.47
CA PRO A 24 0.42 13.90 -20.41
C PRO A 24 0.91 14.23 -19.10
N GLU A 25 1.97 14.49 -18.85
CA GLU A 25 2.40 14.84 -17.64
C GLU A 25 1.83 16.03 -17.19
N PRO A 26 1.16 16.12 -16.37
CA PRO A 26 0.47 17.16 -15.83
C PRO A 26 1.43 18.11 -15.40
N ASN A 27 1.81 18.75 -15.10
CA ASN A 27 2.61 19.63 -14.57
C ASN A 27 3.80 19.15 -14.20
N GLY A 28 4.08 18.27 -14.36
CA GLY A 28 5.21 17.73 -14.08
C GLY A 28 5.90 17.81 -12.90
N LEU A 29 5.76 18.32 -12.06
CA LEU A 29 6.39 18.22 -10.90
C LEU A 29 5.81 17.47 -9.87
N ARG A 30 4.74 16.87 -9.96
CA ARG A 30 4.18 16.19 -8.89
C ARG A 30 4.71 14.85 -8.88
N ASN A 31 5.38 14.40 -8.00
CA ASN A 31 5.79 13.07 -7.86
C ASN A 31 4.70 12.29 -7.30
N ASP A 32 3.87 11.72 -8.03
CA ASP A 32 2.77 10.94 -7.48
C ASP A 32 3.26 9.60 -7.10
N TRP A 33 3.16 9.25 -5.90
CA TRP A 33 3.53 7.92 -5.42
C TRP A 33 2.32 7.02 -5.47
N ASN A 34 2.45 5.94 -6.21
CA ASN A 34 1.38 4.96 -6.25
C ASN A 34 1.94 3.67 -5.74
N LEU A 35 1.45 3.20 -4.64
CA LEU A 35 1.94 1.99 -4.02
C LEU A 35 0.92 0.88 -4.09
N SER A 36 1.38 -0.31 -4.39
CA SER A 36 0.51 -1.46 -4.41
C SER A 36 1.04 -2.34 -3.33
N LEU A 37 0.30 -2.55 -2.29
CA LEU A 37 0.75 -3.28 -1.12
C LEU A 37 -0.08 -4.52 -0.88
N SER A 38 0.52 -5.52 -0.28
CA SER A 38 -0.19 -6.75 0.06
C SER A 38 0.00 -7.02 1.53
N ALA A 39 -1.01 -7.53 2.17
CA ALA A 39 -0.95 -7.82 3.59
C ALA A 39 -1.85 -8.98 3.96
N LEU A 40 -1.55 -9.60 5.07
CA LEU A 40 -2.41 -10.62 5.61
C LEU A 40 -3.01 -10.08 6.90
N CYS A 41 -4.20 -10.51 7.23
CA CYS A 41 -4.80 -10.12 8.51
C CYS A 41 -5.25 -11.36 9.23
N SER A 42 -5.22 -11.34 10.52
CA SER A 42 -5.67 -12.49 11.28
C SER A 42 -7.13 -12.38 11.52
N ASP A 43 -7.71 -11.26 11.30
CA ASP A 43 -9.09 -11.09 11.59
C ASP A 43 -9.84 -11.09 10.26
N ASP A 44 -11.07 -10.73 10.27
CA ASP A 44 -11.90 -10.72 9.13
C ASP A 44 -11.48 -9.58 8.21
N ALA A 45 -11.20 -9.83 6.95
CA ALA A 45 -10.73 -8.80 6.04
C ALA A 45 -11.71 -7.65 5.88
N PRO A 46 -13.01 -7.86 5.74
CA PRO A 46 -13.93 -6.74 5.67
C PRO A 46 -13.91 -5.87 6.91
N ARG A 47 -13.71 -6.50 8.08
CA ARG A 47 -13.70 -5.74 9.29
C ARG A 47 -12.45 -4.90 9.33
N THR A 48 -11.33 -5.45 8.90
CA THR A 48 -10.08 -4.73 8.86
C THR A 48 -10.20 -3.54 7.91
N VAL A 49 -10.88 -3.69 6.78
CA VAL A 49 -11.05 -2.61 5.86
C VAL A 49 -11.90 -1.51 6.48
N ARG A 50 -12.92 -1.88 7.30
CA ARG A 50 -13.72 -0.86 7.94
C ARG A 50 -12.89 -0.09 8.94
N PHE A 51 -12.03 -0.78 9.68
CA PHE A 51 -11.20 -0.11 10.65
C PHE A 51 -10.25 0.84 9.89
N LEU A 52 -9.64 0.37 8.81
CA LEU A 52 -8.71 1.19 8.08
C LEU A 52 -9.40 2.39 7.47
N THR A 53 -10.65 2.25 7.05
CA THR A 53 -11.39 3.36 6.49
C THR A 53 -11.45 4.48 7.52
N GLY A 54 -11.81 4.13 8.74
CA GLY A 54 -11.91 5.16 9.77
C GLY A 54 -10.57 5.75 10.10
N ALA A 55 -9.55 4.92 10.17
CA ALA A 55 -8.24 5.39 10.54
C ALA A 55 -7.63 6.31 9.47
N VAL A 56 -7.82 5.98 8.21
CA VAL A 56 -7.30 6.80 7.13
C VAL A 56 -7.99 8.16 7.17
N LEU A 57 -9.30 8.16 7.37
CA LEU A 57 -10.01 9.41 7.43
C LEU A 57 -9.61 10.24 8.63
N ALA A 58 -9.35 9.58 9.74
CA ALA A 58 -8.97 10.30 10.94
C ALA A 58 -7.60 10.97 10.78
N CYS A 59 -6.77 10.45 9.91
CA CYS A 59 -5.48 11.04 9.68
C CYS A 59 -5.50 12.02 8.52
N GLY A 60 -6.66 12.36 8.06
CA GLY A 60 -6.73 13.33 7.00
C GLY A 60 -6.62 12.77 5.61
N GLY A 61 -6.63 11.47 5.48
CA GLY A 61 -6.57 10.89 4.15
C GLY A 61 -7.95 10.71 3.56
N ASN A 62 -8.01 10.16 2.38
CA ASN A 62 -9.28 9.92 1.72
C ASN A 62 -9.35 8.50 1.25
N VAL A 63 -10.49 7.88 1.36
CA VAL A 63 -10.67 6.52 0.89
C VAL A 63 -11.31 6.61 -0.47
N LEU A 64 -10.66 6.05 -1.48
CA LEU A 64 -11.13 6.16 -2.83
C LEU A 64 -12.00 4.98 -3.24
N ALA A 65 -11.70 3.82 -2.77
CA ALA A 65 -12.51 2.65 -3.13
C ALA A 65 -12.33 1.52 -2.16
N ARG A 66 -13.30 0.66 -2.05
CA ARG A 66 -13.21 -0.52 -1.22
C ARG A 66 -13.80 -1.66 -2.00
N ARG A 67 -13.20 -2.82 -1.94
CA ARG A 67 -13.73 -3.96 -2.62
C ARG A 67 -13.72 -5.14 -1.70
N PHE A 68 -14.71 -5.95 -1.74
CA PHE A 68 -14.78 -7.11 -0.91
C PHE A 68 -14.98 -8.30 -1.82
N GLU A 69 -14.18 -9.31 -1.68
CA GLU A 69 -14.28 -10.45 -2.51
C GLU A 69 -14.68 -11.65 -1.75
N PRO A 70 -15.26 -12.59 -2.33
CA PRO A 70 -15.69 -13.76 -1.63
C PRO A 70 -14.45 -14.43 -1.21
N GLY A 71 -14.37 -15.05 -0.18
CA GLY A 71 -13.22 -15.75 0.20
C GLY A 71 -12.34 -14.99 1.09
N GLU A 72 -12.83 -14.14 1.80
CA GLU A 72 -12.05 -13.51 2.83
C GLU A 72 -10.93 -12.65 2.30
N ALA A 73 -11.11 -12.03 1.22
CA ALA A 73 -10.17 -11.08 0.72
C ALA A 73 -10.85 -9.74 0.57
N ALA A 74 -10.10 -8.68 0.64
CA ALA A 74 -10.67 -7.36 0.47
C ALA A 74 -9.57 -6.43 0.00
N ALA A 75 -9.93 -5.29 -0.49
CA ALA A 75 -8.95 -4.31 -0.92
C ALA A 75 -9.47 -2.93 -0.61
N ILE A 76 -8.56 -2.01 -0.31
CA ILE A 76 -8.94 -0.66 -0.04
C ILE A 76 -7.96 0.22 -0.80
N GLU A 77 -8.48 1.24 -1.45
CA GLU A 77 -7.64 2.16 -2.15
C GLU A 77 -7.79 3.50 -1.47
N PHE A 78 -6.72 4.13 -1.07
CA PHE A 78 -6.80 5.38 -0.35
C PHE A 78 -5.64 6.29 -0.69
N GLU A 79 -5.71 7.53 -0.27
CA GLU A 79 -4.74 8.49 -0.58
C GLU A 79 -4.42 9.34 0.62
N PHE A 80 -3.23 9.82 0.80
CA PHE A 80 -2.87 10.67 1.92
C PHE A 80 -1.71 11.56 1.50
N VAL A 81 -1.39 12.57 2.26
CA VAL A 81 -0.29 13.44 1.90
C VAL A 81 0.98 12.88 2.46
N ARG A 82 2.09 13.04 1.76
CA ARG A 82 3.32 12.42 2.18
C ARG A 82 3.75 12.76 3.58
N ALA A 83 3.44 13.93 4.05
CA ALA A 83 3.86 14.31 5.39
C ALA A 83 3.34 13.35 6.44
N THR A 84 2.27 12.63 6.19
CA THR A 84 1.72 11.74 7.19
C THR A 84 2.09 10.30 6.93
N CYS A 85 3.13 10.03 6.16
CA CYS A 85 3.45 8.66 5.82
C CYS A 85 3.85 7.81 7.03
N VAL A 86 4.48 8.39 8.02
CA VAL A 86 4.86 7.60 9.18
C VAL A 86 3.63 7.20 9.97
N GLU A 87 2.69 8.14 10.11
CA GLU A 87 1.47 7.82 10.81
C GLU A 87 0.70 6.77 10.05
N MET A 88 0.68 6.87 8.72
CA MET A 88 -0.07 5.93 7.95
C MET A 88 0.56 4.54 8.06
N TYR A 89 1.88 4.46 8.03
CA TYR A 89 2.55 3.19 8.15
C TYR A 89 2.23 2.61 9.54
N SER A 90 2.23 3.44 10.58
CA SER A 90 1.95 2.97 11.91
C SER A 90 0.53 2.44 12.00
N ILE A 91 -0.39 3.08 11.32
CA ILE A 91 -1.77 2.64 11.36
C ILE A 91 -1.90 1.29 10.71
N LEU A 92 -1.21 1.03 9.62
CA LEU A 92 -1.32 -0.26 8.97
C LEU A 92 -0.81 -1.35 9.91
N ILE A 93 0.26 -1.08 10.64
CA ILE A 93 0.77 -2.07 11.56
C ILE A 93 -0.21 -2.21 12.74
N ALA A 94 -0.73 -1.10 13.23
CA ALA A 94 -1.63 -1.17 14.38
C ALA A 94 -2.95 -1.87 14.02
N ALA A 95 -3.30 -1.91 12.77
CA ALA A 95 -4.50 -2.60 12.38
C ALA A 95 -4.31 -4.11 12.39
N GLY A 96 -3.14 -4.56 12.74
CA GLY A 96 -2.90 -5.98 12.81
C GLY A 96 -2.56 -6.59 11.47
N LEU A 97 -2.12 -5.79 10.54
CA LEU A 97 -1.79 -6.34 9.25
C LEU A 97 -0.37 -6.80 9.20
N GLU A 98 -0.15 -7.93 8.57
CA GLU A 98 1.17 -8.42 8.36
C GLU A 98 1.52 -8.04 6.95
N LEU A 99 2.23 -6.99 6.75
CA LEU A 99 2.56 -6.51 5.44
C LEU A 99 3.62 -7.40 4.79
N SER A 100 3.58 -7.52 3.50
CA SER A 100 4.57 -8.35 2.81
C SER A 100 5.92 -7.64 2.91
N ALA A 101 6.99 -8.37 2.70
CA ALA A 101 8.32 -7.79 2.76
C ALA A 101 8.45 -6.66 1.77
N GLU A 102 7.86 -6.80 0.59
CA GLU A 102 7.91 -5.79 -0.34
C GLU A 102 7.15 -4.58 0.10
N ALA A 103 6.02 -4.75 0.73
CA ALA A 103 5.22 -3.64 1.23
C ALA A 103 6.02 -2.85 2.27
N HIS A 104 6.74 -3.56 3.13
CA HIS A 104 7.56 -2.88 4.13
C HIS A 104 8.64 -2.06 3.44
N VAL A 105 9.27 -2.58 2.41
CA VAL A 105 10.31 -1.88 1.73
C VAL A 105 9.74 -0.62 1.05
N HIS A 106 8.58 -0.72 0.43
CA HIS A 106 8.01 0.41 -0.24
C HIS A 106 7.63 1.52 0.75
N LEU A 107 7.04 1.12 1.87
CA LEU A 107 6.63 2.11 2.85
C LEU A 107 7.85 2.74 3.53
N ALA A 108 8.85 1.95 3.80
CA ALA A 108 10.03 2.48 4.43
C ALA A 108 10.75 3.44 3.48
N SER A 109 10.78 3.12 2.20
CA SER A 109 11.41 3.98 1.25
C SER A 109 10.66 5.30 1.13
N LEU A 110 9.34 5.24 1.15
CA LEU A 110 8.55 6.43 1.09
C LEU A 110 8.83 7.32 2.30
N CYS A 111 8.89 6.73 3.47
CA CYS A 111 9.12 7.50 4.67
C CYS A 111 10.51 8.11 4.66
N GLN A 112 11.48 7.38 4.16
CA GLN A 112 12.80 7.89 4.14
C GLN A 112 12.90 9.02 3.14
N CYS A 113 12.39 8.88 1.97
CA CYS A 113 12.41 9.93 1.02
C CYS A 113 11.68 11.15 1.53
N THR A 114 10.62 10.96 2.24
CA THR A 114 9.86 12.07 2.75
C THR A 114 10.68 12.84 3.75
N ARG A 115 11.41 12.14 4.59
CA ARG A 115 12.21 12.84 5.57
C ARG A 115 13.26 13.66 4.92
N GLU A 116 13.81 13.21 3.81
CA GLU A 116 14.86 13.94 3.21
C GLU A 116 14.38 15.12 2.41
N THR A 117 13.15 15.14 1.97
CA THR A 117 12.68 16.24 1.17
C THR A 117 11.41 16.82 1.69
N LEU A 118 11.21 16.77 2.99
CA LEU A 118 9.97 17.17 3.54
C LEU A 118 9.52 18.52 3.13
N GLU A 119 10.36 19.45 3.10
CA GLU A 119 9.89 20.75 2.85
C GLU A 119 9.30 20.93 1.49
N SER A 120 9.74 20.24 0.51
CA SER A 120 9.21 20.46 -0.79
C SER A 120 8.15 19.46 -1.18
N THR A 121 8.03 18.35 -0.49
CA THR A 121 7.11 17.34 -0.94
C THR A 121 6.09 16.93 0.09
N ALA A 122 6.03 17.63 1.22
CA ALA A 122 5.11 17.22 2.28
C ALA A 122 3.68 17.12 1.79
N GLY A 123 3.28 17.95 0.88
CA GLY A 123 1.90 17.92 0.43
C GLY A 123 1.62 17.03 -0.74
N ASP A 124 2.63 16.33 -1.22
CA ASP A 124 2.40 15.50 -2.38
C ASP A 124 1.49 14.33 -2.04
N PRO A 125 0.64 13.92 -2.92
CA PRO A 125 -0.27 12.83 -2.61
C PRO A 125 0.40 11.48 -2.77
N VAL A 126 0.01 10.56 -1.95
CA VAL A 126 0.44 9.19 -2.04
C VAL A 126 -0.79 8.35 -2.17
N ARG A 127 -0.90 7.56 -3.22
CA ARG A 127 -2.06 6.70 -3.39
C ARG A 127 -1.66 5.27 -3.14
N VAL A 128 -2.44 4.56 -2.41
CA VAL A 128 -2.14 3.19 -2.01
C VAL A 128 -3.28 2.28 -2.37
N LEU A 129 -2.96 1.17 -3.00
CA LEU A 129 -3.94 0.12 -3.21
C LEU A 129 -3.46 -1.00 -2.31
N LEU A 130 -4.20 -1.32 -1.28
CA LEU A 130 -3.82 -2.34 -0.33
C LEU A 130 -4.72 -3.55 -0.48
N SER A 131 -4.15 -4.70 -0.78
CA SER A 131 -4.89 -5.93 -0.91
C SER A 131 -4.71 -6.73 0.36
N ILE A 132 -5.77 -7.12 0.99
CA ILE A 132 -5.74 -7.82 2.27
C ILE A 132 -6.35 -9.19 2.13
N ARG A 133 -5.70 -10.18 2.70
CA ARG A 133 -6.23 -11.51 2.69
C ARG A 133 -6.15 -12.08 4.06
N ARG A 134 -7.05 -12.90 4.43
CA ARG A 134 -7.03 -13.45 5.76
C ARG A 134 -5.97 -14.52 5.83
N SER A 135 -5.17 -14.50 6.88
CA SER A 135 -4.12 -15.42 7.01
C SER A 135 -4.66 -16.78 7.27
N GLY A 136 -4.13 -17.75 6.70
CA GLY A 136 -4.55 -19.08 6.95
C GLY A 136 -5.70 -19.53 6.16
N ALA A 137 -6.29 -18.72 5.47
CA ALA A 137 -7.42 -19.17 4.83
C ALA A 137 -7.12 -19.77 3.57
N LYS A 138 -6.13 -19.76 2.97
CA LYS A 138 -5.99 -20.29 1.78
C LYS A 138 -5.45 -21.45 1.65
N ALA A 139 -4.65 -21.59 2.22
CA ALA A 139 -4.02 -22.68 2.02
C ALA A 139 -4.65 -23.78 1.61
N GLN A 140 -5.40 -24.20 2.18
CA GLN A 140 -5.92 -25.35 1.87
C GLN A 140 -6.58 -25.50 0.64
N CYS A 141 -7.24 -24.89 0.29
CA CYS A 141 -7.96 -25.24 -0.82
C CYS A 141 -7.25 -25.24 -2.07
N GLU A 142 -6.25 -24.71 -2.23
CA GLU A 142 -5.69 -24.72 -3.36
C GLU A 142 -5.13 -25.89 -3.80
N SER A 143 -4.55 -26.59 -3.14
CA SER A 143 -4.00 -27.74 -3.55
C SER A 143 -4.94 -28.68 -3.89
N GLY A 144 -5.93 -28.51 -3.94
CA GLY A 144 -6.82 -29.46 -4.24
C GLY A 144 -6.62 -30.68 -3.71
N GLY A 145 -6.05 -30.98 -3.16
CA GLY A 145 -5.91 -32.21 -2.78
C GLY A 145 -6.18 -32.46 -1.54
N ALA A 146 -5.95 -33.25 -1.05
CA ALA A 146 -6.12 -33.59 0.13
C ALA A 146 -5.94 -32.86 1.22
N CYS A 147 -6.53 -32.10 1.50
CA CYS A 147 -6.42 -31.49 2.67
C CYS A 147 -7.03 -32.27 3.65
N SER A 148 -6.64 -33.26 3.98
CA SER A 148 -7.31 -34.01 4.94
C SER A 148 -7.08 -33.48 6.26
N PRO A 149 -7.96 -33.44 7.02
CA PRO A 149 -7.86 -32.92 8.33
C PRO A 149 -7.09 -33.81 9.18
N PRO A 150 -6.57 -33.37 10.10
CA PRO A 150 -5.82 -34.15 11.00
C PRO A 150 -6.66 -35.03 11.70
N GLN A 151 -6.48 -36.15 11.72
CA GLN A 151 -7.28 -37.00 12.37
C GLN A 151 -7.11 -36.93 13.71
N ALA A 152 -7.78 -36.73 14.39
CA ALA A 152 -7.71 -36.61 15.75
C ALA A 152 -7.46 -37.78 16.35
N ALA A 153 -7.25 -38.42 16.17
CA ALA A 153 -6.96 -39.60 16.87
C ALA A 153 -7.59 -40.02 17.53
#